data_3ca76e7c108b1831daa572d9267d4ff8
#
_entry.id   3ca76e7c108b1831daa572d9267d4ff8
#
_cell.length_a   1.000
_cell.length_b   1.000
_cell.length_c   1.000
_cell.angle_alpha   90.00
_cell.angle_beta   90.00
_cell.angle_gamma   90.00
#
_symmetry.space_group_name_H-M   'P 1'
#
loop_
_entity.id
_entity.type
_entity.pdbx_description
1 polymer ?
#
loop_
_entity_poly.entity_id
_entity_poly.type
_entity_poly.pdbx_seq_one_letter_code
_entity_poly.pdbx_strand_id
1 'polypeptide(L)'
;MEFGVKSGSPEKQRSACIVVGVFEPRRLSAVAEQLDRVSDGYLSSLLRRGDLEGKTGQMLLLHQVPGVLSERVLLVGCGKERELDERQFKQIIQKTISTLNETGSMEAVCFLTELHVKGRDAYWKVRQAVETAQNSLYTFDQFKTNKAELRRPLRKLVFNVATRRELSIGEKAIAHGLAVSNGMKICRDVANMPPNICTPAYLASQARRLADSSQYITTKVIGEQQMAELGMNAYLAVARGSSNEAMMSVMEYKGHPDAKPLVL
;
A
#
# COMPACT_ATOMS: atom_id res chain seq x y z
N MET A 1 -6.12 2.71 7.66
CA MET A 1 -5.49 1.46 8.15
C MET A 1 -4.20 1.79 8.88
N GLU A 2 -3.97 1.17 10.03
CA GLU A 2 -2.76 1.31 10.83
C GLU A 2 -1.69 0.30 10.37
N PHE A 3 -0.43 0.72 10.35
CA PHE A 3 0.71 -0.15 10.05
C PHE A 3 1.69 -0.16 11.20
N GLY A 4 2.34 -1.30 11.41
CA GLY A 4 3.41 -1.47 12.37
C GLY A 4 4.48 -2.41 11.85
N VAL A 5 5.62 -2.44 12.53
CA VAL A 5 6.70 -3.39 12.28
C VAL A 5 7.10 -4.07 13.58
N LYS A 6 7.44 -5.33 13.51
CA LYS A 6 7.96 -6.10 14.63
C LYS A 6 8.94 -7.19 14.18
N SER A 7 9.61 -7.79 15.11
CA SER A 7 10.43 -8.98 14.89
C SER A 7 10.10 -10.02 15.96
N GLY A 8 9.78 -11.24 15.55
CA GLY A 8 9.44 -12.30 16.48
C GLY A 8 8.96 -13.57 15.79
N SER A 9 8.92 -14.65 16.55
CA SER A 9 8.53 -15.97 16.07
C SER A 9 7.05 -16.03 15.68
N PRO A 10 6.68 -16.66 14.55
CA PRO A 10 5.32 -16.68 14.05
C PRO A 10 4.33 -17.39 14.98
N GLU A 11 4.72 -18.51 15.60
CA GLU A 11 3.84 -19.29 16.49
C GLU A 11 3.44 -18.54 17.77
N LYS A 12 4.26 -17.56 18.20
CA LYS A 12 4.02 -16.75 19.40
C LYS A 12 3.23 -15.48 19.15
N GLN A 13 2.80 -15.24 17.91
CA GLN A 13 2.04 -14.04 17.59
C GLN A 13 0.57 -14.19 18.02
N ARG A 14 0.16 -13.33 18.96
CA ARG A 14 -1.27 -13.17 19.32
C ARG A 14 -1.88 -12.13 18.40
N SER A 15 -2.56 -12.60 17.36
CA SER A 15 -3.21 -11.77 16.34
C SER A 15 -4.43 -12.50 15.80
N ALA A 16 -5.36 -11.78 15.19
CA ALA A 16 -6.50 -12.40 14.53
C ALA A 16 -6.09 -13.27 13.32
N CYS A 17 -4.97 -12.92 12.66
CA CYS A 17 -4.44 -13.71 11.55
C CYS A 17 -2.92 -13.54 11.42
N ILE A 18 -2.20 -14.61 11.10
CA ILE A 18 -0.82 -14.59 10.59
C ILE A 18 -0.81 -14.94 9.11
N VAL A 19 0.08 -14.29 8.35
CA VAL A 19 0.23 -14.51 6.92
C VAL A 19 1.61 -15.05 6.62
N VAL A 20 1.67 -16.21 5.96
CA VAL A 20 2.93 -16.87 5.59
C VAL A 20 2.89 -17.36 4.15
N GLY A 21 4.07 -17.46 3.51
CA GLY A 21 4.19 -17.83 2.10
C GLY A 21 4.37 -19.33 1.87
N VAL A 22 3.85 -19.81 0.73
CA VAL A 22 4.07 -21.13 0.18
C VAL A 22 4.53 -20.99 -1.27
N PHE A 23 5.61 -21.66 -1.64
CA PHE A 23 6.16 -21.66 -2.99
C PHE A 23 5.71 -22.85 -3.82
N GLU A 24 5.79 -22.71 -5.13
CA GLU A 24 5.69 -23.86 -6.05
C GLU A 24 6.96 -24.72 -6.05
N PRO A 25 6.81 -26.04 -6.18
CA PRO A 25 5.60 -26.86 -6.00
C PRO A 25 5.41 -27.25 -4.54
N ARG A 26 4.39 -26.71 -3.87
CA ARG A 26 3.97 -27.09 -2.51
C ARG A 26 5.06 -26.99 -1.45
N ARG A 27 5.94 -25.98 -1.55
CA ARG A 27 7.06 -25.78 -0.63
C ARG A 27 6.78 -24.65 0.34
N LEU A 28 6.89 -24.94 1.63
CA LEU A 28 6.73 -23.93 2.68
C LEU A 28 7.87 -22.91 2.63
N SER A 29 7.57 -21.63 2.91
CA SER A 29 8.60 -20.63 3.23
C SER A 29 9.25 -20.96 4.57
N ALA A 30 10.42 -20.39 4.86
CA ALA A 30 11.12 -20.63 6.12
C ALA A 30 10.25 -20.36 7.36
N VAL A 31 9.41 -19.31 7.31
CA VAL A 31 8.45 -18.98 8.38
C VAL A 31 7.31 -20.00 8.45
N ALA A 32 6.78 -20.43 7.30
CA ALA A 32 5.74 -21.46 7.25
C ALA A 32 6.25 -22.82 7.75
N GLU A 33 7.53 -23.15 7.51
CA GLU A 33 8.18 -24.35 8.08
C GLU A 33 8.28 -24.31 9.60
N GLN A 34 8.45 -23.11 10.19
CA GLN A 34 8.42 -22.97 11.66
C GLN A 34 7.04 -23.31 12.21
N LEU A 35 5.96 -22.81 11.55
CA LEU A 35 4.59 -23.15 11.93
C LEU A 35 4.28 -24.63 11.72
N ASP A 36 4.79 -25.24 10.65
CA ASP A 36 4.59 -26.64 10.35
C ASP A 36 5.21 -27.53 11.43
N ARG A 37 6.42 -27.19 11.91
CA ARG A 37 7.10 -27.91 13.00
C ARG A 37 6.32 -27.89 14.31
N VAL A 38 5.79 -26.72 14.70
CA VAL A 38 5.03 -26.60 15.97
C VAL A 38 3.62 -27.18 15.89
N SER A 39 3.12 -27.41 14.67
CA SER A 39 1.83 -28.06 14.40
C SER A 39 1.94 -29.52 13.97
N ASP A 40 3.08 -30.19 14.27
CA ASP A 40 3.33 -31.59 13.94
C ASP A 40 3.07 -31.96 12.47
N GLY A 41 3.52 -31.11 11.53
CA GLY A 41 3.40 -31.35 10.10
C GLY A 41 2.00 -31.08 9.53
N TYR A 42 1.17 -30.33 10.25
CA TYR A 42 -0.20 -30.03 9.83
C TYR A 42 -0.24 -29.30 8.47
N LEU A 43 0.58 -28.24 8.29
CA LEU A 43 0.62 -27.48 7.04
C LEU A 43 1.10 -28.37 5.87
N SER A 44 2.16 -29.14 6.08
CA SER A 44 2.69 -30.07 5.09
C SER A 44 1.66 -31.14 4.70
N SER A 45 0.81 -31.57 5.63
CA SER A 45 -0.26 -32.54 5.34
C SER A 45 -1.31 -31.98 4.38
N LEU A 46 -1.67 -30.68 4.52
CA LEU A 46 -2.59 -29.98 3.64
C LEU A 46 -2.00 -29.84 2.23
N LEU A 47 -0.72 -29.45 2.14
CA LEU A 47 -0.03 -29.33 0.86
C LEU A 47 0.06 -30.66 0.12
N ARG A 48 0.33 -31.79 0.82
CA ARG A 48 0.34 -33.12 0.23
C ARG A 48 -1.02 -33.53 -0.34
N ARG A 49 -2.11 -33.12 0.31
CA ARG A 49 -3.48 -33.37 -0.21
C ARG A 49 -3.84 -32.53 -1.42
N GLY A 50 -3.05 -31.48 -1.73
CA GLY A 50 -3.28 -30.60 -2.88
C GLY A 50 -4.17 -29.39 -2.56
N ASP A 51 -4.41 -29.09 -1.30
CA ASP A 51 -5.26 -27.96 -0.90
C ASP A 51 -4.65 -26.61 -1.36
N LEU A 52 -3.32 -26.53 -1.52
CA LEU A 52 -2.61 -25.38 -2.05
C LEU A 52 -1.36 -25.81 -2.84
N GLU A 53 -1.23 -25.35 -4.07
CA GLU A 53 -0.07 -25.65 -4.94
C GLU A 53 1.10 -24.66 -4.78
N GLY A 54 0.84 -23.49 -4.19
CA GLY A 54 1.80 -22.41 -4.05
C GLY A 54 1.86 -21.44 -5.23
N LYS A 55 0.95 -21.56 -6.23
CA LYS A 55 0.87 -20.63 -7.36
C LYS A 55 0.59 -19.21 -6.88
N THR A 56 1.20 -18.22 -7.55
CA THR A 56 1.06 -16.80 -7.18
C THR A 56 -0.39 -16.40 -7.00
N GLY A 57 -0.72 -15.91 -5.81
CA GLY A 57 -2.05 -15.41 -5.49
C GLY A 57 -3.07 -16.48 -5.07
N GLN A 58 -2.70 -17.75 -4.96
CA GLN A 58 -3.53 -18.75 -4.27
C GLN A 58 -3.58 -18.45 -2.78
N MET A 59 -4.74 -18.66 -2.15
CA MET A 59 -4.96 -18.38 -0.73
C MET A 59 -5.64 -19.57 -0.06
N LEU A 60 -5.17 -19.92 1.13
CA LEU A 60 -5.81 -20.92 1.98
C LEU A 60 -5.85 -20.38 3.42
N LEU A 61 -7.05 -20.12 3.92
CA LEU A 61 -7.27 -19.67 5.29
C LEU A 61 -7.50 -20.87 6.21
N LEU A 62 -6.67 -20.99 7.22
CA LEU A 62 -6.76 -22.03 8.24
C LEU A 62 -7.23 -21.43 9.57
N HIS A 63 -8.05 -22.17 10.27
CA HIS A 63 -8.53 -21.79 11.60
C HIS A 63 -7.89 -22.72 12.65
N GLN A 64 -7.50 -22.14 13.79
CA GLN A 64 -7.04 -22.89 14.97
C GLN A 64 -5.92 -23.91 14.64
N VAL A 65 -4.86 -23.45 13.99
CA VAL A 65 -3.69 -24.29 13.71
C VAL A 65 -3.04 -24.72 15.03
N PRO A 66 -2.80 -26.04 15.27
CA PRO A 66 -2.22 -26.52 16.51
C PRO A 66 -0.88 -25.87 16.83
N GLY A 67 -0.65 -25.54 18.10
CA GLY A 67 0.61 -24.93 18.56
C GLY A 67 0.82 -23.46 18.17
N VAL A 68 -0.14 -22.82 17.48
CA VAL A 68 -0.08 -21.44 17.03
C VAL A 68 -1.06 -20.56 17.84
N LEU A 69 -0.58 -19.44 18.40
CA LEU A 69 -1.39 -18.57 19.24
C LEU A 69 -2.37 -17.68 18.47
N SER A 70 -2.19 -17.51 17.17
CA SER A 70 -3.10 -16.75 16.32
C SER A 70 -4.36 -17.55 16.03
N GLU A 71 -5.51 -16.87 15.96
CA GLU A 71 -6.79 -17.51 15.65
C GLU A 71 -6.81 -18.15 14.25
N ARG A 72 -6.08 -17.53 13.30
CA ARG A 72 -6.04 -17.96 11.89
C ARG A 72 -4.64 -17.90 11.33
N VAL A 73 -4.39 -18.71 10.33
CA VAL A 73 -3.19 -18.69 9.48
C VAL A 73 -3.62 -18.59 8.02
N LEU A 74 -3.18 -17.56 7.32
CA LEU A 74 -3.39 -17.41 5.89
C LEU A 74 -2.13 -17.88 5.16
N LEU A 75 -2.25 -19.00 4.45
CA LEU A 75 -1.22 -19.49 3.53
C LEU A 75 -1.38 -18.79 2.19
N VAL A 76 -0.30 -18.21 1.69
CA VAL A 76 -0.27 -17.40 0.47
C VAL A 76 0.67 -18.03 -0.54
N GLY A 77 0.15 -18.40 -1.71
CA GLY A 77 0.93 -18.87 -2.84
C GLY A 77 1.81 -17.76 -3.41
N CYS A 78 3.12 -18.00 -3.42
CA CYS A 78 4.15 -17.04 -3.82
C CYS A 78 4.78 -17.35 -5.19
N GLY A 79 4.33 -18.42 -5.87
CA GLY A 79 4.95 -18.87 -7.12
C GLY A 79 6.30 -19.53 -6.89
N LYS A 80 7.16 -19.54 -7.91
CA LYS A 80 8.49 -20.13 -7.80
C LYS A 80 9.43 -19.21 -7.04
N GLU A 81 10.06 -19.72 -5.98
CA GLU A 81 10.91 -18.93 -5.08
C GLU A 81 12.02 -18.16 -5.80
N ARG A 82 12.70 -18.79 -6.78
CA ARG A 82 13.82 -18.18 -7.53
C ARG A 82 13.36 -17.10 -8.51
N GLU A 83 12.08 -17.03 -8.85
CA GLU A 83 11.50 -16.10 -9.80
C GLU A 83 10.80 -14.91 -9.10
N LEU A 84 10.73 -14.90 -7.75
CA LEU A 84 10.03 -13.87 -7.00
C LEU A 84 10.67 -12.48 -7.20
N ASP A 85 10.05 -11.70 -8.05
CA ASP A 85 10.41 -10.33 -8.40
C ASP A 85 9.49 -9.28 -7.75
N GLU A 86 9.71 -8.01 -8.07
CA GLU A 86 8.92 -6.90 -7.56
C GLU A 86 7.45 -6.96 -7.96
N ARG A 87 7.16 -7.34 -9.20
CA ARG A 87 5.81 -7.41 -9.74
C ARG A 87 5.01 -8.50 -9.03
N GLN A 88 5.61 -9.66 -8.89
CA GLN A 88 5.00 -10.78 -8.19
C GLN A 88 4.79 -10.47 -6.71
N PHE A 89 5.78 -9.85 -6.05
CA PHE A 89 5.64 -9.44 -4.66
C PHE A 89 4.46 -8.48 -4.45
N LYS A 90 4.33 -7.43 -5.29
CA LYS A 90 3.18 -6.51 -5.25
C LYS A 90 1.85 -7.24 -5.46
N GLN A 91 1.79 -8.15 -6.42
CA GLN A 91 0.58 -8.95 -6.69
C GLN A 91 0.19 -9.84 -5.49
N ILE A 92 1.17 -10.48 -4.85
CA ILE A 92 0.97 -11.28 -3.65
C ILE A 92 0.42 -10.43 -2.51
N ILE A 93 1.03 -9.29 -2.23
CA ILE A 93 0.57 -8.36 -1.19
C ILE A 93 -0.85 -7.88 -1.51
N GLN A 94 -1.13 -7.46 -2.74
CA GLN A 94 -2.47 -7.03 -3.16
C GLN A 94 -3.53 -8.07 -2.87
N LYS A 95 -3.30 -9.31 -3.29
CA LYS A 95 -4.22 -10.44 -3.06
C LYS A 95 -4.38 -10.73 -1.56
N THR A 96 -3.28 -10.71 -0.80
CA THR A 96 -3.29 -10.89 0.65
C THR A 96 -4.19 -9.88 1.34
N ILE A 97 -4.05 -8.59 0.99
CA ILE A 97 -4.85 -7.51 1.59
C ILE A 97 -6.33 -7.66 1.24
N SER A 98 -6.66 -7.94 -0.03
CA SER A 98 -8.04 -8.17 -0.44
C SER A 98 -8.67 -9.32 0.33
N THR A 99 -7.96 -10.45 0.44
CA THR A 99 -8.43 -11.63 1.19
C THR A 99 -8.61 -11.33 2.68
N LEU A 100 -7.63 -10.70 3.33
CA LEU A 100 -7.73 -10.33 4.75
C LEU A 100 -8.92 -9.41 5.02
N ASN A 101 -9.18 -8.47 4.12
CA ASN A 101 -10.29 -7.52 4.26
C ASN A 101 -11.67 -8.18 4.19
N GLU A 102 -11.77 -9.37 3.58
CA GLU A 102 -13.00 -10.15 3.45
C GLU A 102 -13.16 -11.20 4.56
N THR A 103 -12.07 -11.59 5.22
CA THR A 103 -12.09 -12.67 6.24
C THR A 103 -12.64 -12.24 7.61
N GLY A 104 -12.88 -10.95 7.82
CA GLY A 104 -13.25 -10.39 9.10
C GLY A 104 -12.11 -10.33 10.13
N SER A 105 -10.87 -10.52 9.69
CA SER A 105 -9.66 -10.35 10.51
C SER A 105 -9.30 -8.87 10.58
N MET A 106 -9.65 -8.21 11.68
CA MET A 106 -9.38 -6.77 11.82
C MET A 106 -7.90 -6.43 12.00
N GLU A 107 -7.09 -7.41 12.39
CA GLU A 107 -5.63 -7.28 12.55
C GLU A 107 -4.93 -8.50 11.96
N ALA A 108 -3.78 -8.29 11.32
CA ALA A 108 -2.93 -9.38 10.83
C ALA A 108 -1.44 -9.08 11.01
N VAL A 109 -0.65 -10.15 11.17
CA VAL A 109 0.81 -10.11 11.14
C VAL A 109 1.29 -10.75 9.86
N CYS A 110 2.00 -9.99 9.03
CA CYS A 110 2.45 -10.40 7.71
C CYS A 110 3.94 -10.75 7.73
N PHE A 111 4.26 -11.99 7.43
CA PHE A 111 5.63 -12.50 7.29
C PHE A 111 6.11 -12.52 5.85
N LEU A 112 5.31 -12.08 4.88
CA LEU A 112 5.72 -12.04 3.46
C LEU A 112 6.87 -11.06 3.22
N THR A 113 7.09 -10.10 4.10
CA THR A 113 8.24 -9.18 4.08
C THR A 113 9.58 -9.86 4.36
N GLU A 114 9.58 -11.10 4.89
CA GLU A 114 10.79 -11.90 5.05
C GLU A 114 11.17 -12.70 3.80
N LEU A 115 10.27 -12.83 2.84
CA LEU A 115 10.55 -13.52 1.59
C LEU A 115 11.73 -12.87 0.85
N HIS A 116 12.55 -13.70 0.20
CA HIS A 116 13.61 -13.20 -0.65
C HIS A 116 13.02 -12.67 -1.96
N VAL A 117 13.07 -11.35 -2.17
CA VAL A 117 12.73 -10.70 -3.43
C VAL A 117 14.01 -10.26 -4.11
N LYS A 118 14.17 -10.62 -5.37
CA LYS A 118 15.41 -10.41 -6.13
C LYS A 118 15.85 -8.93 -6.11
N GLY A 119 17.04 -8.67 -5.54
CA GLY A 119 17.64 -7.33 -5.49
C GLY A 119 16.93 -6.33 -4.56
N ARG A 120 16.09 -6.79 -3.63
CA ARG A 120 15.31 -5.93 -2.74
C ARG A 120 15.56 -6.25 -1.25
N ASP A 121 15.77 -5.18 -0.48
CA ASP A 121 16.01 -5.21 0.96
C ASP A 121 14.72 -5.14 1.79
N ALA A 122 14.85 -5.18 3.10
CA ALA A 122 13.73 -5.09 4.03
C ALA A 122 12.99 -3.74 3.91
N TYR A 123 13.74 -2.63 3.72
CA TYR A 123 13.14 -1.30 3.53
C TYR A 123 12.21 -1.28 2.32
N TRP A 124 12.68 -1.75 1.17
CA TRP A 124 11.88 -1.79 -0.05
C TRP A 124 10.63 -2.65 0.13
N LYS A 125 10.78 -3.86 0.70
CA LYS A 125 9.66 -4.80 0.89
C LYS A 125 8.56 -4.22 1.79
N VAL A 126 8.93 -3.66 2.93
CA VAL A 126 7.96 -3.05 3.86
C VAL A 126 7.30 -1.83 3.22
N ARG A 127 8.06 -0.92 2.59
CA ARG A 127 7.52 0.25 1.92
C ARG A 127 6.54 -0.13 0.81
N GLN A 128 6.91 -1.06 -0.07
CA GLN A 128 6.04 -1.52 -1.15
C GLN A 128 4.80 -2.25 -0.64
N ALA A 129 4.91 -2.97 0.47
CA ALA A 129 3.75 -3.61 1.08
C ALA A 129 2.75 -2.56 1.61
N VAL A 130 3.21 -1.48 2.23
CA VAL A 130 2.37 -0.35 2.67
C VAL A 130 1.69 0.33 1.49
N GLU A 131 2.46 0.71 0.46
CA GLU A 131 1.94 1.37 -0.74
C GLU A 131 0.89 0.49 -1.45
N THR A 132 1.18 -0.81 -1.61
CA THR A 132 0.27 -1.76 -2.23
C THR A 132 -1.00 -1.96 -1.41
N ALA A 133 -0.88 -2.05 -0.09
CA ALA A 133 -2.03 -2.21 0.80
C ALA A 133 -2.96 -1.00 0.75
N GLN A 134 -2.42 0.22 0.86
CA GLN A 134 -3.20 1.45 0.76
C GLN A 134 -3.88 1.59 -0.62
N ASN A 135 -3.15 1.24 -1.68
CA ASN A 135 -3.70 1.29 -3.03
C ASN A 135 -4.83 0.27 -3.25
N SER A 136 -4.71 -0.93 -2.67
CA SER A 136 -5.73 -1.99 -2.78
C SER A 136 -7.02 -1.67 -2.05
N LEU A 137 -6.95 -0.88 -0.97
CA LEU A 137 -8.10 -0.49 -0.16
C LEU A 137 -8.68 0.88 -0.56
N TYR A 138 -8.08 1.54 -1.56
CA TYR A 138 -8.60 2.81 -2.02
C TYR A 138 -9.95 2.67 -2.68
N THR A 139 -10.91 3.46 -2.22
CA THR A 139 -12.24 3.60 -2.83
C THR A 139 -12.58 5.08 -2.97
N PHE A 140 -13.21 5.45 -4.09
CA PHE A 140 -13.78 6.77 -4.29
C PHE A 140 -15.30 6.67 -4.16
N ASP A 141 -15.82 7.11 -3.04
CA ASP A 141 -17.23 6.94 -2.66
C ASP A 141 -17.90 8.24 -2.16
N GLN A 142 -17.25 9.40 -2.41
CA GLN A 142 -17.69 10.69 -1.90
C GLN A 142 -19.12 11.07 -2.35
N PHE A 143 -19.52 10.60 -3.55
CA PHE A 143 -20.84 10.91 -4.14
C PHE A 143 -21.80 9.70 -4.13
N LYS A 144 -21.40 8.60 -3.48
CA LYS A 144 -22.29 7.45 -3.37
C LYS A 144 -23.25 7.63 -2.18
N THR A 145 -24.53 7.50 -2.46
CA THR A 145 -25.59 7.53 -1.43
C THR A 145 -25.49 6.30 -0.53
N ASN A 146 -25.28 5.12 -1.13
CA ASN A 146 -25.11 3.86 -0.43
C ASN A 146 -23.62 3.47 -0.48
N LYS A 147 -22.96 3.54 0.66
CA LYS A 147 -21.58 3.05 0.81
C LYS A 147 -21.62 1.59 1.22
N ALA A 148 -20.85 0.75 0.52
CA ALA A 148 -20.67 -0.63 0.95
C ALA A 148 -19.81 -0.64 2.22
N GLU A 149 -20.42 -1.00 3.34
CA GLU A 149 -19.70 -1.15 4.59
C GLU A 149 -19.34 -2.62 4.80
N LEU A 150 -18.04 -2.89 4.91
CA LEU A 150 -17.57 -4.18 5.38
C LEU A 150 -17.80 -4.28 6.88
N ARG A 151 -18.44 -5.35 7.32
CA ARG A 151 -18.81 -5.55 8.74
C ARG A 151 -17.58 -5.54 9.66
N ARG A 152 -16.45 -6.08 9.20
CA ARG A 152 -15.19 -6.18 9.94
C ARG A 152 -13.99 -5.98 8.99
N PRO A 153 -13.71 -4.75 8.54
CA PRO A 153 -12.59 -4.50 7.65
C PRO A 153 -11.24 -4.67 8.36
N LEU A 154 -10.20 -4.95 7.59
CA LEU A 154 -8.83 -4.95 8.08
C LEU A 154 -8.45 -3.52 8.53
N ARG A 155 -8.10 -3.36 9.81
CA ARG A 155 -7.75 -2.05 10.41
C ARG A 155 -6.27 -1.91 10.71
N LYS A 156 -5.59 -3.03 10.97
CA LYS A 156 -4.19 -3.04 11.35
C LYS A 156 -3.41 -4.15 10.66
N LEU A 157 -2.27 -3.79 10.09
CA LEU A 157 -1.33 -4.74 9.48
C LEU A 157 0.06 -4.52 10.07
N VAL A 158 0.63 -5.56 10.67
CA VAL A 158 1.97 -5.53 11.24
C VAL A 158 2.89 -6.37 10.36
N PHE A 159 3.94 -5.76 9.83
CA PHE A 159 4.97 -6.48 9.08
C PHE A 159 6.00 -7.06 10.03
N ASN A 160 6.33 -8.33 9.87
CA ASN A 160 7.45 -8.92 10.58
C ASN A 160 8.73 -8.74 9.76
N VAL A 161 9.82 -8.39 10.44
CA VAL A 161 11.16 -8.33 9.86
C VAL A 161 12.04 -9.39 10.52
N ALA A 162 12.99 -9.93 9.75
CA ALA A 162 13.77 -11.09 10.16
C ALA A 162 14.59 -10.84 11.41
N THR A 163 15.08 -9.62 11.62
CA THR A 163 15.93 -9.26 12.74
C THR A 163 15.48 -7.98 13.43
N ARG A 164 15.78 -7.86 14.74
CA ARG A 164 15.52 -6.62 15.49
C ARG A 164 16.28 -5.41 14.95
N ARG A 165 17.40 -5.62 14.26
CA ARG A 165 18.18 -4.54 13.63
C ARG A 165 17.43 -3.88 12.48
N GLU A 166 16.47 -4.57 11.88
CA GLU A 166 15.66 -4.06 10.78
C GLU A 166 14.41 -3.28 11.23
N LEU A 167 14.13 -3.21 12.55
CA LEU A 167 12.94 -2.51 13.06
C LEU A 167 12.94 -1.03 12.68
N SER A 168 14.01 -0.30 12.92
CA SER A 168 14.10 1.13 12.61
C SER A 168 13.99 1.42 11.11
N ILE A 169 14.57 0.55 10.27
CA ILE A 169 14.45 0.68 8.82
C ILE A 169 13.03 0.33 8.36
N GLY A 170 12.36 -0.61 9.01
CA GLY A 170 10.95 -0.93 8.78
C GLY A 170 10.00 0.21 9.17
N GLU A 171 10.22 0.87 10.31
CA GLU A 171 9.46 2.06 10.73
C GLU A 171 9.63 3.21 9.73
N LYS A 172 10.87 3.47 9.30
CA LYS A 172 11.14 4.45 8.25
C LYS A 172 10.46 4.09 6.93
N ALA A 173 10.45 2.81 6.55
CA ALA A 173 9.78 2.32 5.35
C ALA A 173 8.27 2.53 5.42
N ILE A 174 7.63 2.29 6.58
CA ILE A 174 6.21 2.56 6.81
C ILE A 174 5.92 4.06 6.64
N ALA A 175 6.70 4.93 7.30
CA ALA A 175 6.50 6.38 7.21
C ALA A 175 6.58 6.87 5.75
N HIS A 176 7.57 6.41 4.99
CA HIS A 176 7.74 6.77 3.59
C HIS A 176 6.62 6.18 2.70
N GLY A 177 6.22 4.92 2.93
CA GLY A 177 5.12 4.29 2.21
C GLY A 177 3.79 5.00 2.43
N LEU A 178 3.52 5.44 3.66
CA LEU A 178 2.33 6.24 3.98
C LEU A 178 2.37 7.62 3.31
N ALA A 179 3.51 8.29 3.31
CA ALA A 179 3.66 9.59 2.66
C ALA A 179 3.37 9.50 1.15
N VAL A 180 3.97 8.51 0.46
CA VAL A 180 3.72 8.26 -0.97
C VAL A 180 2.25 7.90 -1.22
N SER A 181 1.67 7.01 -0.40
CA SER A 181 0.28 6.59 -0.54
C SER A 181 -0.71 7.74 -0.34
N ASN A 182 -0.42 8.66 0.60
CA ASN A 182 -1.24 9.84 0.83
C ASN A 182 -1.20 10.79 -0.39
N GLY A 183 -0.02 11.01 -0.98
CA GLY A 183 0.11 11.77 -2.21
C GLY A 183 -0.66 11.13 -3.37
N MET A 184 -0.51 9.82 -3.57
CA MET A 184 -1.28 9.08 -4.58
C MET A 184 -2.79 9.16 -4.35
N LYS A 185 -3.24 9.10 -3.09
CA LYS A 185 -4.65 9.24 -2.74
C LYS A 185 -5.20 10.61 -3.15
N ILE A 186 -4.49 11.70 -2.85
CA ILE A 186 -4.87 13.07 -3.23
C ILE A 186 -5.01 13.18 -4.76
N CYS A 187 -4.02 12.69 -5.51
CA CYS A 187 -4.08 12.70 -6.97
C CYS A 187 -5.30 11.91 -7.51
N ARG A 188 -5.56 10.73 -6.95
CA ARG A 188 -6.71 9.89 -7.37
C ARG A 188 -8.04 10.51 -6.98
N ASP A 189 -8.15 11.11 -5.79
CA ASP A 189 -9.36 11.81 -5.36
C ASP A 189 -9.69 12.95 -6.32
N VAL A 190 -8.71 13.76 -6.69
CA VAL A 190 -8.87 14.85 -7.65
C VAL A 190 -9.22 14.33 -9.06
N ALA A 191 -8.52 13.29 -9.53
CA ALA A 191 -8.76 12.72 -10.86
C ALA A 191 -10.14 12.04 -11.00
N ASN A 192 -10.71 11.56 -9.90
CA ASN A 192 -12.03 10.93 -9.88
C ASN A 192 -13.18 11.93 -9.63
N MET A 193 -12.87 13.21 -9.36
CA MET A 193 -13.90 14.23 -9.18
C MET A 193 -14.67 14.50 -10.50
N PRO A 194 -15.98 14.67 -10.44
CA PRO A 194 -16.75 15.07 -11.61
C PRO A 194 -16.41 16.50 -12.06
N PRO A 195 -16.48 16.82 -13.37
CA PRO A 195 -15.99 18.08 -13.93
C PRO A 195 -16.75 19.33 -13.44
N ASN A 196 -17.99 19.17 -12.99
CA ASN A 196 -18.76 20.27 -12.38
C ASN A 196 -18.24 20.67 -11.00
N ILE A 197 -17.38 19.85 -10.37
CA ILE A 197 -16.72 20.13 -9.09
C ILE A 197 -15.24 20.40 -9.32
N CYS A 198 -14.56 19.54 -10.09
CA CYS A 198 -13.13 19.69 -10.39
C CYS A 198 -12.88 20.73 -11.47
N THR A 199 -13.19 21.96 -11.16
CA THR A 199 -12.90 23.15 -12.00
C THR A 199 -11.44 23.61 -11.79
N PRO A 200 -10.89 24.53 -12.64
CA PRO A 200 -9.57 25.10 -12.41
C PRO A 200 -9.43 25.76 -11.02
N ALA A 201 -10.47 26.44 -10.56
CA ALA A 201 -10.51 27.03 -9.21
C ALA A 201 -10.43 25.98 -8.08
N TYR A 202 -11.10 24.83 -8.26
CA TYR A 202 -10.99 23.71 -7.31
C TYR A 202 -9.57 23.17 -7.25
N LEU A 203 -8.92 22.92 -8.40
CA LEU A 203 -7.52 22.47 -8.45
C LEU A 203 -6.57 23.45 -7.77
N ALA A 204 -6.73 24.76 -8.06
CA ALA A 204 -5.96 25.82 -7.43
C ALA A 204 -6.16 25.82 -5.91
N SER A 205 -7.38 25.58 -5.42
CA SER A 205 -7.65 25.47 -3.98
C SER A 205 -6.95 24.27 -3.34
N GLN A 206 -6.89 23.11 -4.03
CA GLN A 206 -6.15 21.93 -3.54
C GLN A 206 -4.65 22.21 -3.46
N ALA A 207 -4.09 22.90 -4.47
CA ALA A 207 -2.68 23.29 -4.45
C ALA A 207 -2.35 24.26 -3.29
N ARG A 208 -3.23 25.20 -2.98
CA ARG A 208 -3.08 26.07 -1.79
C ARG A 208 -3.13 25.30 -0.48
N ARG A 209 -4.08 24.34 -0.34
CA ARG A 209 -4.18 23.47 0.84
C ARG A 209 -2.91 22.68 1.09
N LEU A 210 -2.23 22.22 0.02
CA LEU A 210 -0.94 21.54 0.16
C LEU A 210 0.12 22.48 0.72
N ALA A 211 0.17 23.75 0.28
CA ALA A 211 1.08 24.75 0.84
C ALA A 211 0.78 25.04 2.33
N ASP A 212 -0.50 25.16 2.69
CA ASP A 212 -0.91 25.36 4.09
C ASP A 212 -0.53 24.17 5.00
N SER A 213 -0.37 22.98 4.44
CA SER A 213 -0.02 21.76 5.19
C SER A 213 1.47 21.58 5.46
N SER A 214 2.36 22.37 4.82
CA SER A 214 3.81 22.16 4.92
C SER A 214 4.59 23.47 4.70
N GLN A 215 5.48 23.80 5.64
CA GLN A 215 6.39 24.94 5.51
C GLN A 215 7.37 24.85 4.32
N TYR A 216 7.51 23.66 3.74
CA TYR A 216 8.41 23.41 2.61
C TYR A 216 7.73 23.57 1.24
N ILE A 217 6.42 23.80 1.22
CA ILE A 217 5.65 23.95 -0.02
C ILE A 217 5.13 25.37 -0.12
N THR A 218 5.37 26.00 -1.25
CA THR A 218 4.73 27.27 -1.61
C THR A 218 3.90 27.08 -2.87
N THR A 219 2.75 27.75 -2.95
CA THR A 219 1.88 27.70 -4.12
C THR A 219 1.57 29.12 -4.60
N LYS A 220 1.85 29.38 -5.88
CA LYS A 220 1.42 30.59 -6.59
C LYS A 220 0.35 30.20 -7.61
N VAL A 221 -0.78 30.90 -7.61
CA VAL A 221 -1.84 30.71 -8.62
C VAL A 221 -1.84 31.93 -9.54
N ILE A 222 -1.77 31.67 -10.83
CA ILE A 222 -1.77 32.67 -11.91
C ILE A 222 -3.14 32.57 -12.60
N GLY A 223 -3.92 33.66 -12.57
CA GLY A 223 -5.21 33.78 -13.25
C GLY A 223 -5.08 34.38 -14.65
N GLU A 224 -6.21 34.51 -15.37
CA GLU A 224 -6.25 34.93 -16.78
C GLU A 224 -5.63 36.31 -17.03
N GLN A 225 -5.89 37.31 -16.16
CA GLN A 225 -5.33 38.61 -16.31
C GLN A 225 -3.80 38.56 -16.27
N GLN A 226 -3.23 37.90 -15.29
CA GLN A 226 -1.78 37.77 -15.15
C GLN A 226 -1.18 36.95 -16.28
N MET A 227 -1.88 35.92 -16.79
CA MET A 227 -1.47 35.18 -17.98
C MET A 227 -1.38 36.05 -19.22
N ALA A 228 -2.35 36.96 -19.39
CA ALA A 228 -2.33 37.93 -20.50
C ALA A 228 -1.14 38.88 -20.41
N GLU A 229 -0.88 39.43 -19.21
CA GLU A 229 0.29 40.29 -18.94
C GLU A 229 1.63 39.58 -19.21
N LEU A 230 1.70 38.27 -18.94
CA LEU A 230 2.87 37.41 -19.20
C LEU A 230 2.97 36.93 -20.67
N GLY A 231 2.01 37.28 -21.54
CA GLY A 231 2.00 36.87 -22.94
C GLY A 231 1.68 35.38 -23.14
N MET A 232 1.01 34.72 -22.20
CA MET A 232 0.66 33.28 -22.27
C MET A 232 -0.55 33.02 -23.20
N ASN A 233 -0.48 33.55 -24.44
CA ASN A 233 -1.61 33.54 -25.38
C ASN A 233 -2.06 32.15 -25.78
N ALA A 234 -1.15 31.20 -25.93
CA ALA A 234 -1.50 29.82 -26.25
C ALA A 234 -2.31 29.15 -25.15
N TYR A 235 -1.98 29.41 -23.89
CA TYR A 235 -2.72 28.92 -22.72
C TYR A 235 -4.14 29.50 -22.70
N LEU A 236 -4.24 30.83 -22.87
CA LEU A 236 -5.52 31.53 -22.91
C LEU A 236 -6.39 31.15 -24.11
N ALA A 237 -5.80 30.81 -25.27
CA ALA A 237 -6.55 30.37 -26.44
C ALA A 237 -7.30 29.04 -26.15
N VAL A 238 -6.69 28.12 -25.42
CA VAL A 238 -7.36 26.87 -25.00
C VAL A 238 -8.45 27.17 -23.98
N ALA A 239 -8.18 28.05 -23.02
CA ALA A 239 -9.12 28.40 -21.96
C ALA A 239 -10.40 29.07 -22.44
N ARG A 240 -10.38 29.77 -23.56
CA ARG A 240 -11.56 30.45 -24.18
C ARG A 240 -12.74 29.53 -24.50
N GLY A 241 -12.49 28.22 -24.57
CA GLY A 241 -13.55 27.22 -24.77
C GLY A 241 -14.35 26.88 -23.49
N SER A 242 -14.00 27.46 -22.36
CA SER A 242 -14.61 27.19 -21.04
C SER A 242 -15.26 28.45 -20.47
N SER A 243 -16.36 28.26 -19.73
CA SER A 243 -16.95 29.32 -18.89
C SER A 243 -16.24 29.49 -17.55
N ASN A 244 -15.35 28.56 -17.19
CA ASN A 244 -14.53 28.68 -16.00
C ASN A 244 -13.24 29.45 -16.31
N GLU A 245 -12.83 30.33 -15.41
CA GLU A 245 -11.59 31.07 -15.51
C GLU A 245 -10.39 30.13 -15.57
N ALA A 246 -9.43 30.40 -16.45
CA ALA A 246 -8.17 29.70 -16.52
C ALA A 246 -7.31 29.97 -15.28
N MET A 247 -6.74 28.93 -14.72
CA MET A 247 -5.82 29.04 -13.59
C MET A 247 -4.62 28.12 -13.77
N MET A 248 -3.44 28.61 -13.44
CA MET A 248 -2.21 27.82 -13.38
C MET A 248 -1.67 27.84 -11.96
N SER A 249 -1.47 26.67 -11.37
CA SER A 249 -0.87 26.53 -10.05
C SER A 249 0.59 26.13 -10.20
N VAL A 250 1.48 26.97 -9.68
CA VAL A 250 2.91 26.69 -9.58
C VAL A 250 3.21 26.31 -8.15
N MET A 251 3.56 25.06 -7.94
CA MET A 251 3.92 24.52 -6.63
C MET A 251 5.42 24.32 -6.54
N GLU A 252 6.06 24.85 -5.53
CA GLU A 252 7.49 24.72 -5.30
C GLU A 252 7.73 24.02 -3.95
N TYR A 253 8.48 22.91 -3.97
CA TYR A 253 8.91 22.20 -2.77
C TYR A 253 10.39 22.49 -2.50
N LYS A 254 10.67 23.10 -1.36
CA LYS A 254 12.02 23.46 -0.90
C LYS A 254 12.47 22.53 0.24
N GLY A 255 12.76 21.29 -0.09
CA GLY A 255 13.23 20.30 0.89
C GLY A 255 14.73 20.37 1.20
N HIS A 256 15.52 21.04 0.33
CA HIS A 256 16.95 21.22 0.52
C HIS A 256 17.38 22.59 -0.06
N PRO A 257 18.17 23.41 0.70
CA PRO A 257 18.48 24.78 0.29
C PRO A 257 19.35 24.85 -0.96
N ASP A 258 20.28 23.88 -1.16
CA ASP A 258 21.30 23.92 -2.20
C ASP A 258 21.01 22.96 -3.37
N ALA A 259 19.88 22.27 -3.37
CA ALA A 259 19.52 21.36 -4.44
C ALA A 259 19.04 22.13 -5.68
N LYS A 260 19.50 21.71 -6.87
CA LYS A 260 18.95 22.23 -8.12
C LYS A 260 17.47 21.83 -8.25
N PRO A 261 16.60 22.73 -8.72
CA PRO A 261 15.20 22.41 -8.90
C PRO A 261 14.99 21.37 -9.99
N LEU A 262 14.09 20.41 -9.74
CA LEU A 262 13.52 19.53 -10.74
C LEU A 262 12.15 20.09 -11.11
N VAL A 263 11.93 20.32 -12.39
CA VAL A 263 10.63 20.80 -12.91
C VAL A 263 9.92 19.60 -13.56
N LEU A 264 8.64 19.40 -13.18
CA LEU A 264 7.77 18.35 -13.69
C LEU A 264 6.62 18.96 -14.50
#